data_5a35d4169e4b81ea2fc61f739bba7fdf
#
_entry.id   5a35d4169e4b81ea2fc61f739bba7fdf
#
_cell.length_a   1.000
_cell.length_b   1.000
_cell.length_c   1.000
_cell.angle_alpha   90.00
_cell.angle_beta   90.00
_cell.angle_gamma   90.00
#
_symmetry.space_group_name_H-M   'P 1'
#
loop_
_entity.id
_entity.type
_entity.pdbx_description
1 polymer ?
#
loop_
_entity_poly.entity_id
_entity_poly.type
_entity_poly.pdbx_seq_one_letter_code
_entity_poly.pdbx_strand_id
1 'polypeptide(L)'
;MITKKEEDKLALVKDVVRLYNKSRRQYKLIARFLEEKLLPELFPEAQKYSARTKTPESIVGKILKKYLKKNAEASDIYKKFTDLIGTRVIFLRRDEVEKADTIVRDNFTVDDRNSQNTADRLNDREFGYQSRHYIVKIDQTWLNEHGWVKWSTKGAKKITGDIFVELQIRTWLQHVWDDLSHDSIYKGDRVIPRELMRSWNALAAILENVDEDIVRCLDQLDNYRKNSPY
;
A
#
# COMPACT_ATOMS: atom_id res chain seq x y z
N MET A 1 0.01 -1.07 40.43
CA MET A 1 0.22 -2.53 40.15
C MET A 1 -0.39 -2.81 38.77
N ILE A 2 0.37 -3.44 37.90
CA ILE A 2 -0.14 -3.90 36.59
C ILE A 2 -1.07 -5.08 36.85
N THR A 3 -2.24 -5.09 36.26
CA THR A 3 -3.20 -6.19 36.42
C THR A 3 -2.76 -7.41 35.61
N LYS A 4 -3.10 -8.63 36.04
CA LYS A 4 -2.84 -9.87 35.27
C LYS A 4 -3.30 -9.77 33.81
N LYS A 5 -4.41 -9.08 33.58
CA LYS A 5 -4.95 -8.85 32.24
C LYS A 5 -4.06 -7.94 31.37
N GLU A 6 -3.34 -7.00 31.97
CA GLU A 6 -2.38 -6.13 31.28
C GLU A 6 -1.08 -6.89 31.00
N GLU A 7 -0.65 -7.74 31.90
CA GLU A 7 0.50 -8.64 31.69
C GLU A 7 0.25 -9.59 30.52
N ASP A 8 -0.91 -10.26 30.46
CA ASP A 8 -1.30 -11.16 29.37
C ASP A 8 -1.33 -10.44 28.02
N LYS A 9 -1.85 -9.20 27.98
CA LYS A 9 -1.84 -8.38 26.76
C LYS A 9 -0.43 -8.02 26.32
N LEU A 10 0.44 -7.66 27.26
CA LEU A 10 1.83 -7.32 26.97
C LEU A 10 2.60 -8.53 26.45
N ALA A 11 2.37 -9.71 27.03
CA ALA A 11 2.96 -10.97 26.58
C ALA A 11 2.54 -11.29 25.14
N LEU A 12 1.25 -11.19 24.84
CA LEU A 12 0.71 -11.38 23.47
C LEU A 12 1.35 -10.45 22.44
N VAL A 13 1.47 -9.16 22.77
CA VAL A 13 2.12 -8.17 21.88
C VAL A 13 3.57 -8.54 21.63
N LYS A 14 4.33 -8.89 22.70
CA LYS A 14 5.73 -9.32 22.58
C LYS A 14 5.88 -10.55 21.70
N ASP A 15 4.99 -11.53 21.80
CA ASP A 15 5.05 -12.75 21.01
C ASP A 15 4.76 -12.49 19.52
N VAL A 16 3.78 -11.65 19.18
CA VAL A 16 3.52 -11.25 17.78
C VAL A 16 4.72 -10.52 17.19
N VAL A 17 5.30 -9.56 17.93
CA VAL A 17 6.50 -8.83 17.48
C VAL A 17 7.69 -9.77 17.31
N ARG A 18 7.84 -10.77 18.18
CA ARG A 18 8.89 -11.79 18.06
C ARG A 18 8.73 -12.63 16.80
N LEU A 19 7.50 -13.05 16.46
CA LEU A 19 7.20 -13.74 15.19
C LEU A 19 7.58 -12.89 13.98
N TYR A 20 7.18 -11.63 13.98
CA TYR A 20 7.54 -10.69 12.92
C TYR A 20 9.06 -10.53 12.77
N ASN A 21 9.78 -10.32 13.87
CA ASN A 21 11.22 -10.08 13.84
C ASN A 21 12.01 -11.28 13.28
N LYS A 22 11.51 -12.52 13.45
CA LYS A 22 12.12 -13.72 12.85
C LYS A 22 12.14 -13.66 11.33
N SER A 23 11.11 -13.06 10.70
CA SER A 23 10.96 -12.98 9.25
C SER A 23 11.31 -11.60 8.67
N ARG A 24 11.54 -10.59 9.51
CA ARG A 24 11.73 -9.19 9.09
C ARG A 24 12.85 -8.99 8.08
N ARG A 25 13.97 -9.69 8.25
CA ARG A 25 15.10 -9.62 7.30
C ARG A 25 14.66 -10.10 5.92
N GLN A 26 13.88 -11.16 5.86
CA GLN A 26 13.37 -11.71 4.61
C GLN A 26 12.36 -10.77 3.97
N TYR A 27 11.45 -10.18 4.75
CA TYR A 27 10.51 -9.17 4.24
C TYR A 27 11.22 -7.95 3.65
N LYS A 28 12.33 -7.50 4.27
CA LYS A 28 13.15 -6.43 3.71
C LYS A 28 13.76 -6.79 2.36
N LEU A 29 14.24 -8.03 2.20
CA LEU A 29 14.78 -8.49 0.92
C LEU A 29 13.69 -8.57 -0.15
N ILE A 30 12.49 -9.05 0.19
CA ILE A 30 11.36 -9.09 -0.73
C ILE A 30 10.92 -7.68 -1.12
N ALA A 31 10.78 -6.78 -0.15
CA ALA A 31 10.45 -5.39 -0.41
C ALA A 31 11.45 -4.76 -1.40
N ARG A 32 12.73 -4.97 -1.19
CA ARG A 32 13.78 -4.50 -2.08
C ARG A 32 13.71 -5.13 -3.48
N PHE A 33 13.42 -6.41 -3.59
CA PHE A 33 13.21 -7.08 -4.87
C PHE A 33 12.03 -6.50 -5.64
N LEU A 34 10.91 -6.26 -4.95
CA LEU A 34 9.75 -5.62 -5.54
C LEU A 34 10.08 -4.21 -6.05
N GLU A 35 10.75 -3.39 -5.24
CA GLU A 35 11.09 -2.01 -5.57
C GLU A 35 12.09 -1.88 -6.71
N GLU A 36 13.20 -2.64 -6.65
CA GLU A 36 14.34 -2.47 -7.56
C GLU A 36 14.22 -3.25 -8.87
N LYS A 37 13.39 -4.31 -8.90
CA LYS A 37 13.29 -5.18 -10.05
C LYS A 37 11.87 -5.34 -10.56
N LEU A 38 11.00 -5.94 -9.77
CA LEU A 38 9.73 -6.43 -10.29
C LEU A 38 8.76 -5.29 -10.66
N LEU A 39 8.55 -4.33 -9.76
CA LEU A 39 7.62 -3.23 -10.04
C LEU A 39 8.04 -2.38 -11.24
N PRO A 40 9.34 -2.04 -11.43
CA PRO A 40 9.80 -1.39 -12.67
C PRO A 40 9.58 -2.22 -13.93
N GLU A 41 9.68 -3.54 -13.86
CA GLU A 41 9.40 -4.42 -15.01
C GLU A 41 7.91 -4.51 -15.35
N LEU A 42 7.05 -4.55 -14.33
CA LEU A 42 5.60 -4.64 -14.53
C LEU A 42 4.95 -3.29 -14.90
N PHE A 43 5.50 -2.19 -14.41
CA PHE A 43 4.92 -0.86 -14.57
C PHE A 43 5.95 0.13 -15.14
N PRO A 44 6.46 -0.08 -16.36
CA PRO A 44 7.54 0.75 -16.93
C PRO A 44 7.18 2.23 -17.07
N GLU A 45 5.89 2.56 -17.18
CA GLU A 45 5.40 3.94 -17.32
C GLU A 45 5.33 4.69 -15.96
N ALA A 46 5.48 3.98 -14.84
CA ALA A 46 5.42 4.62 -13.54
C ALA A 46 6.68 5.45 -13.25
N GLN A 47 6.49 6.57 -12.57
CA GLN A 47 7.54 7.53 -12.28
C GLN A 47 8.31 7.21 -11.00
N LYS A 48 7.69 6.47 -10.09
CA LYS A 48 8.32 6.13 -8.81
C LYS A 48 7.81 4.82 -8.27
N TYR A 49 8.77 4.06 -7.72
CA TYR A 49 8.50 2.85 -6.96
C TYR A 49 9.03 3.02 -5.55
N SER A 50 8.34 2.44 -4.59
CA SER A 50 8.86 2.33 -3.23
C SER A 50 8.31 1.10 -2.54
N ALA A 51 9.12 0.47 -1.71
CA ALA A 51 8.68 -0.63 -0.87
C ALA A 51 9.27 -0.52 0.53
N ARG A 52 8.47 -0.84 1.52
CA ARG A 52 8.89 -0.82 2.92
C ARG A 52 8.29 -1.97 3.70
N THR A 53 8.99 -2.38 4.72
CA THR A 53 8.43 -3.27 5.74
C THR A 53 7.85 -2.46 6.89
N LYS A 54 6.77 -2.94 7.46
CA LYS A 54 6.17 -2.32 8.64
C LYS A 54 7.17 -2.25 9.80
N THR A 55 7.14 -1.17 10.59
CA THR A 55 8.00 -1.09 11.78
C THR A 55 7.40 -1.87 12.95
N PRO A 56 8.21 -2.39 13.89
CA PRO A 56 7.68 -3.06 15.08
C PRO A 56 6.71 -2.19 15.87
N GLU A 57 6.97 -0.89 15.96
CA GLU A 57 6.10 0.09 16.64
C GLU A 57 4.73 0.18 15.97
N SER A 58 4.70 0.18 14.63
CA SER A 58 3.46 0.18 13.85
C SER A 58 2.68 -1.13 14.02
N ILE A 59 3.38 -2.27 14.20
CA ILE A 59 2.74 -3.56 14.51
C ILE A 59 2.11 -3.50 15.90
N VAL A 60 2.84 -3.02 16.90
CA VAL A 60 2.32 -2.84 18.26
C VAL A 60 1.07 -1.96 18.23
N GLY A 61 1.13 -0.80 17.58
CA GLY A 61 -0.02 0.12 17.46
C GLY A 61 -1.24 -0.56 16.82
N LYS A 62 -1.05 -1.36 15.76
CA LYS A 62 -2.14 -2.08 15.09
C LYS A 62 -2.72 -3.19 15.97
N ILE A 63 -1.90 -3.91 16.74
CA ILE A 63 -2.37 -4.93 17.70
C ILE A 63 -3.24 -4.27 18.77
N LEU A 64 -2.75 -3.18 19.36
CA LEU A 64 -3.46 -2.46 20.41
C LEU A 64 -4.82 -1.92 19.94
N LYS A 65 -4.88 -1.41 18.72
CA LYS A 65 -6.12 -0.85 18.13
C LYS A 65 -7.13 -1.91 17.67
N LYS A 66 -6.67 -3.04 17.10
CA LYS A 66 -7.56 -3.94 16.35
C LYS A 66 -7.65 -5.37 16.88
N TYR A 67 -6.62 -5.88 17.57
CA TYR A 67 -6.50 -7.32 17.79
C TYR A 67 -6.48 -7.76 19.25
N LEU A 68 -6.56 -6.86 20.20
CA LEU A 68 -6.61 -7.20 21.63
C LEU A 68 -7.99 -7.78 22.03
N LYS A 69 -8.32 -8.94 21.47
CA LYS A 69 -9.50 -9.72 21.89
C LYS A 69 -9.07 -10.77 22.94
N LYS A 70 -10.01 -11.15 23.83
CA LYS A 70 -9.80 -12.26 24.77
C LYS A 70 -9.46 -13.55 23.99
N ASN A 71 -8.48 -14.31 24.47
CA ASN A 71 -8.09 -15.63 23.99
C ASN A 71 -7.59 -15.70 22.53
N ALA A 72 -6.98 -14.65 22.00
CA ALA A 72 -6.32 -14.71 20.69
C ALA A 72 -4.87 -15.20 20.84
N GLU A 73 -4.46 -16.17 20.04
CA GLU A 73 -3.06 -16.59 19.97
C GLU A 73 -2.24 -15.64 19.10
N ALA A 74 -0.94 -15.50 19.44
CA ALA A 74 -0.03 -14.62 18.71
C ALA A 74 0.10 -15.01 17.23
N SER A 75 0.09 -16.31 16.93
CA SER A 75 0.13 -16.87 15.58
C SER A 75 -1.07 -16.45 14.74
N ASP A 76 -2.27 -16.45 15.34
CA ASP A 76 -3.51 -16.09 14.64
C ASP A 76 -3.62 -14.60 14.40
N ILE A 77 -3.12 -13.78 15.33
CA ILE A 77 -3.00 -12.34 15.12
C ILE A 77 -1.99 -12.05 14.01
N TYR A 78 -0.85 -12.74 14.03
CA TYR A 78 0.20 -12.53 13.03
C TYR A 78 -0.28 -12.84 11.61
N LYS A 79 -1.04 -13.91 11.40
CA LYS A 79 -1.63 -14.28 10.12
C LYS A 79 -2.62 -13.24 9.56
N LYS A 80 -3.18 -12.38 10.41
CA LYS A 80 -4.13 -11.33 10.00
C LYS A 80 -3.45 -10.07 9.46
N PHE A 81 -2.13 -9.99 9.52
CA PHE A 81 -1.42 -8.86 8.93
C PHE A 81 -1.24 -9.06 7.43
N THR A 82 -1.96 -8.26 6.65
CA THR A 82 -1.89 -8.25 5.18
C THR A 82 -0.99 -7.14 4.63
N ASP A 83 -0.38 -6.34 5.51
CA ASP A 83 0.39 -5.14 5.20
C ASP A 83 1.78 -5.13 5.87
N LEU A 84 2.41 -6.31 6.02
CA LEU A 84 3.77 -6.43 6.56
C LEU A 84 4.82 -5.86 5.59
N ILE A 85 4.54 -5.94 4.29
CA ILE A 85 5.25 -5.26 3.22
C ILE A 85 4.23 -4.35 2.54
N GLY A 86 4.56 -3.07 2.43
CA GLY A 86 3.77 -2.10 1.68
C GLY A 86 4.60 -1.58 0.52
N THR A 87 4.00 -1.52 -0.67
CA THR A 87 4.62 -1.01 -1.88
C THR A 87 3.78 0.12 -2.46
N ARG A 88 4.41 1.02 -3.21
CA ARG A 88 3.75 2.09 -3.93
C ARG A 88 4.29 2.17 -5.35
N VAL A 89 3.37 2.32 -6.30
CA VAL A 89 3.65 2.63 -7.70
C VAL A 89 2.95 3.94 -8.02
N ILE A 90 3.72 4.93 -8.46
CA ILE A 90 3.23 6.29 -8.68
C ILE A 90 3.34 6.62 -10.16
N PHE A 91 2.21 6.96 -10.76
CA PHE A 91 2.08 7.36 -12.15
C PHE A 91 1.90 8.87 -12.29
N LEU A 92 2.21 9.38 -13.47
CA LEU A 92 1.92 10.77 -13.82
C LEU A 92 0.46 10.92 -14.26
N ARG A 93 -0.08 9.93 -14.96
CA ARG A 93 -1.40 9.95 -15.60
C ARG A 93 -2.41 9.07 -14.86
N ARG A 94 -3.62 9.55 -14.70
CA ARG A 94 -4.72 8.81 -14.06
C ARG A 94 -5.13 7.57 -14.85
N ASP A 95 -5.16 7.66 -16.20
CA ASP A 95 -5.51 6.51 -17.04
C ASP A 95 -4.48 5.36 -16.95
N GLU A 96 -3.22 5.64 -16.61
CA GLU A 96 -2.22 4.61 -16.31
C GLU A 96 -2.52 3.87 -15.01
N VAL A 97 -3.04 4.57 -14.00
CA VAL A 97 -3.53 3.94 -12.74
C VAL A 97 -4.68 2.98 -13.03
N GLU A 98 -5.55 3.31 -13.99
CA GLU A 98 -6.66 2.44 -14.39
C GLU A 98 -6.16 1.18 -15.12
N LYS A 99 -5.24 1.35 -16.06
CA LYS A 99 -4.59 0.23 -16.78
C LYS A 99 -3.82 -0.71 -15.86
N ALA A 100 -3.27 -0.18 -14.78
CA ALA A 100 -2.52 -0.97 -13.80
C ALA A 100 -3.36 -2.05 -13.11
N ASP A 101 -4.70 -1.93 -13.05
CA ASP A 101 -5.57 -2.98 -12.49
C ASP A 101 -5.42 -4.32 -13.25
N THR A 102 -5.42 -4.27 -14.56
CA THR A 102 -5.21 -5.46 -15.40
C THR A 102 -3.85 -6.07 -15.14
N ILE A 103 -2.79 -5.26 -15.10
CA ILE A 103 -1.42 -5.73 -14.85
C ILE A 103 -1.33 -6.41 -13.47
N VAL A 104 -1.97 -5.83 -12.44
CA VAL A 104 -1.98 -6.44 -11.11
C VAL A 104 -2.67 -7.78 -11.12
N ARG A 105 -3.84 -7.88 -11.73
CA ARG A 105 -4.64 -9.13 -11.76
C ARG A 105 -3.99 -10.23 -12.59
N ASP A 106 -3.27 -9.86 -13.65
CA ASP A 106 -2.57 -10.82 -14.50
C ASP A 106 -1.30 -11.37 -13.83
N ASN A 107 -0.66 -10.61 -12.96
CA ASN A 107 0.64 -10.98 -12.37
C ASN A 107 0.58 -11.39 -10.91
N PHE A 108 -0.52 -11.11 -10.19
CA PHE A 108 -0.63 -11.41 -8.77
C PHE A 108 -1.94 -12.12 -8.42
N THR A 109 -1.89 -12.96 -7.40
CA THR A 109 -3.11 -13.44 -6.75
C THR A 109 -3.63 -12.36 -5.82
N VAL A 110 -4.72 -11.70 -6.19
CA VAL A 110 -5.33 -10.60 -5.44
C VAL A 110 -6.31 -11.14 -4.39
N ASP A 111 -6.19 -10.67 -3.16
CA ASP A 111 -7.19 -10.85 -2.11
C ASP A 111 -8.22 -9.71 -2.18
N ASP A 112 -9.25 -9.88 -3.00
CA ASP A 112 -10.28 -8.86 -3.21
C ASP A 112 -11.03 -8.47 -1.93
N ARG A 113 -11.13 -9.36 -0.93
CA ARG A 113 -11.81 -9.06 0.33
C ARG A 113 -11.09 -8.03 1.17
N ASN A 114 -9.77 -8.01 1.07
CA ASN A 114 -8.91 -7.08 1.80
C ASN A 114 -8.36 -5.96 0.92
N SER A 115 -8.56 -6.04 -0.39
CA SER A 115 -8.21 -4.99 -1.36
C SER A 115 -9.28 -3.90 -1.38
N GLN A 116 -8.89 -2.68 -1.75
CA GLN A 116 -9.78 -1.52 -1.70
C GLN A 116 -9.46 -0.55 -2.84
N ASN A 117 -10.50 -0.15 -3.57
CA ASN A 117 -10.46 1.10 -4.30
C ASN A 117 -11.10 2.17 -3.39
N THR A 118 -10.33 3.15 -2.96
CA THR A 118 -10.86 4.15 -2.02
C THR A 118 -11.87 5.08 -2.70
N ALA A 119 -11.81 5.24 -4.02
CA ALA A 119 -12.82 5.97 -4.79
C ALA A 119 -14.23 5.35 -4.63
N ASP A 120 -14.33 4.01 -4.59
CA ASP A 120 -15.62 3.31 -4.49
C ASP A 120 -16.33 3.51 -3.13
N ARG A 121 -15.66 4.12 -2.15
CA ARG A 121 -16.22 4.44 -0.84
C ARG A 121 -16.83 5.83 -0.76
N LEU A 122 -16.44 6.68 -1.69
CA LEU A 122 -16.97 8.03 -1.78
C LEU A 122 -18.34 7.96 -2.45
N ASN A 123 -19.32 8.64 -1.88
CA ASN A 123 -20.60 8.84 -2.56
C ASN A 123 -20.49 9.99 -3.57
N ASP A 124 -21.44 10.07 -4.51
CA ASP A 124 -21.47 11.07 -5.59
C ASP A 124 -21.36 12.53 -5.13
N ARG A 125 -21.55 12.78 -3.83
CA ARG A 125 -21.48 14.11 -3.21
C ARG A 125 -20.24 14.34 -2.35
N GLU A 126 -19.30 13.37 -2.35
CA GLU A 126 -18.11 13.40 -1.52
C GLU A 126 -16.87 13.43 -2.38
N PHE A 127 -15.95 14.31 -2.02
CA PHE A 127 -14.59 14.32 -2.54
C PHE A 127 -13.64 13.92 -1.42
N GLY A 128 -12.65 13.15 -1.78
CA GLY A 128 -11.69 12.66 -0.81
C GLY A 128 -10.52 11.95 -1.45
N TYR A 129 -9.76 11.30 -0.61
CA TYR A 129 -8.63 10.52 -1.04
C TYR A 129 -9.02 9.37 -1.97
N GLN A 130 -8.33 9.28 -3.09
CA GLN A 130 -8.48 8.21 -4.06
C GLN A 130 -7.15 7.47 -4.21
N SER A 131 -7.19 6.16 -4.12
CA SER A 131 -6.05 5.26 -4.36
C SER A 131 -6.55 3.84 -4.51
N ARG A 132 -5.85 3.05 -5.29
CA ARG A 132 -6.11 1.62 -5.40
C ARG A 132 -5.13 0.88 -4.49
N HIS A 133 -5.68 0.15 -3.52
CA HIS A 133 -4.93 -0.68 -2.59
C HIS A 133 -5.25 -2.14 -2.86
N TYR A 134 -4.29 -2.87 -3.37
CA TYR A 134 -4.40 -4.30 -3.56
C TYR A 134 -3.66 -5.01 -2.44
N ILE A 135 -4.30 -6.02 -1.87
CA ILE A 135 -3.61 -7.02 -1.06
C ILE A 135 -3.29 -8.18 -1.98
N VAL A 136 -2.02 -8.37 -2.27
CA VAL A 136 -1.56 -9.44 -3.15
C VAL A 136 -0.82 -10.50 -2.36
N LYS A 137 -1.05 -11.74 -2.75
CA LYS A 137 -0.41 -12.90 -2.16
C LYS A 137 0.79 -13.31 -2.99
N ILE A 138 1.92 -13.51 -2.33
CA ILE A 138 3.13 -14.05 -2.91
C ILE A 138 3.66 -15.20 -2.09
N ASP A 139 4.23 -16.19 -2.75
CA ASP A 139 4.90 -17.33 -2.13
C ASP A 139 6.25 -17.61 -2.78
N GLN A 140 6.93 -18.67 -2.38
CA GLN A 140 8.23 -19.02 -2.94
C GLN A 140 8.16 -19.38 -4.43
N THR A 141 7.08 -20.03 -4.88
CA THR A 141 6.89 -20.43 -6.28
C THR A 141 6.75 -19.19 -7.14
N TRP A 142 5.84 -18.31 -6.76
CA TRP A 142 5.63 -17.03 -7.43
C TRP A 142 6.91 -16.19 -7.53
N LEU A 143 7.67 -16.09 -6.44
CA LEU A 143 8.96 -15.36 -6.44
C LEU A 143 9.97 -15.96 -7.42
N ASN A 144 10.05 -17.30 -7.51
CA ASN A 144 10.96 -17.97 -8.42
C ASN A 144 10.60 -17.72 -9.89
N GLU A 145 9.32 -17.76 -10.22
CA GLU A 145 8.77 -17.45 -11.55
C GLU A 145 9.09 -16.02 -11.98
N HIS A 146 9.11 -15.07 -11.03
CA HIS A 146 9.41 -13.65 -11.26
C HIS A 146 10.91 -13.29 -11.09
N GLY A 147 11.78 -14.27 -11.12
CA GLY A 147 13.24 -14.04 -11.19
C GLY A 147 13.95 -13.83 -9.85
N TRP A 148 13.28 -14.13 -8.72
CA TRP A 148 13.86 -14.05 -7.38
C TRP A 148 15.18 -14.77 -7.23
N VAL A 149 15.30 -15.98 -7.78
CA VAL A 149 16.52 -16.81 -7.67
C VAL A 149 17.72 -16.15 -8.32
N LYS A 150 17.52 -15.44 -9.44
CA LYS A 150 18.59 -14.72 -10.14
C LYS A 150 18.97 -13.43 -9.45
N TRP A 151 17.97 -12.74 -8.85
CA TRP A 151 18.16 -11.45 -8.20
C TRP A 151 18.69 -11.59 -6.77
N SER A 152 18.20 -12.56 -6.01
CA SER A 152 18.59 -12.75 -4.61
C SER A 152 20.03 -13.28 -4.52
N THR A 153 20.82 -12.67 -3.65
CA THR A 153 22.17 -13.16 -3.35
C THR A 153 22.14 -14.50 -2.63
N LYS A 154 23.22 -15.29 -2.78
CA LYS A 154 23.41 -16.55 -2.04
C LYS A 154 23.15 -16.34 -0.55
N GLY A 155 22.14 -17.03 0.01
CA GLY A 155 21.77 -16.97 1.42
C GLY A 155 20.37 -16.41 1.73
N ALA A 156 19.59 -16.03 0.73
CA ALA A 156 18.16 -15.77 0.93
C ALA A 156 17.47 -17.06 1.38
N LYS A 157 16.91 -17.05 2.59
CA LYS A 157 16.19 -18.22 3.12
C LYS A 157 14.93 -18.46 2.29
N LYS A 158 14.62 -19.74 2.05
CA LYS A 158 13.35 -20.15 1.45
C LYS A 158 12.19 -19.62 2.27
N ILE A 159 11.20 -19.04 1.59
CA ILE A 159 9.97 -18.58 2.18
C ILE A 159 9.08 -19.79 2.47
N THR A 160 8.53 -19.84 3.65
CA THR A 160 7.53 -20.85 4.02
C THR A 160 6.19 -20.17 4.20
N GLY A 161 5.20 -20.60 3.40
CA GLY A 161 3.85 -20.06 3.43
C GLY A 161 3.69 -18.79 2.60
N ASP A 162 2.49 -18.25 2.66
CA ASP A 162 2.06 -17.08 1.92
C ASP A 162 2.48 -15.79 2.63
N ILE A 163 2.93 -14.82 1.85
CA ILE A 163 3.20 -13.45 2.30
C ILE A 163 2.22 -12.53 1.60
N PHE A 164 1.55 -11.69 2.38
CA PHE A 164 0.68 -10.66 1.84
C PHE A 164 1.45 -9.33 1.74
N VAL A 165 1.31 -8.69 0.59
CA VAL A 165 1.90 -7.40 0.26
C VAL A 165 0.76 -6.43 -0.06
N GLU A 166 0.78 -5.26 0.56
CA GLU A 166 -0.07 -4.15 0.16
C GLU A 166 0.59 -3.43 -1.02
N LEU A 167 -0.07 -3.42 -2.17
CA LEU A 167 0.34 -2.70 -3.36
C LEU A 167 -0.59 -1.50 -3.57
N GLN A 168 -0.05 -0.30 -3.41
CA GLN A 168 -0.76 0.97 -3.57
C GLN A 168 -0.40 1.55 -4.95
N ILE A 169 -1.43 1.81 -5.77
CA ILE A 169 -1.29 2.40 -7.10
C ILE A 169 -2.03 3.73 -7.12
N ARG A 170 -1.36 4.79 -7.54
CA ARG A 170 -1.87 6.16 -7.49
C ARG A 170 -1.13 7.11 -8.41
N THR A 171 -1.71 8.29 -8.65
CA THR A 171 -1.00 9.40 -9.29
C THR A 171 -0.11 10.17 -8.30
N TRP A 172 0.74 11.08 -8.81
CA TRP A 172 1.48 12.02 -7.98
C TRP A 172 0.57 12.91 -7.13
N LEU A 173 -0.53 13.40 -7.67
CA LEU A 173 -1.46 14.26 -6.94
C LEU A 173 -2.18 13.49 -5.84
N GLN A 174 -2.59 12.26 -6.11
CA GLN A 174 -3.14 11.36 -5.09
C GLN A 174 -2.11 11.04 -4.01
N HIS A 175 -0.82 10.90 -4.38
CA HIS A 175 0.24 10.66 -3.41
C HIS A 175 0.47 11.86 -2.48
N VAL A 176 0.55 13.06 -3.05
CA VAL A 176 0.68 14.31 -2.28
C VAL A 176 -0.49 14.49 -1.33
N TRP A 177 -1.72 14.24 -1.81
CA TRP A 177 -2.92 14.32 -0.98
C TRP A 177 -2.89 13.34 0.19
N ASP A 178 -2.48 12.08 -0.05
CA ASP A 178 -2.37 11.06 1.01
C ASP A 178 -1.37 11.48 2.10
N ASP A 179 -0.19 11.91 1.70
CA ASP A 179 0.86 12.32 2.64
C ASP A 179 0.41 13.55 3.47
N LEU A 180 -0.22 14.56 2.84
CA LEU A 180 -0.77 15.72 3.54
C LEU A 180 -1.91 15.34 4.49
N SER A 181 -2.83 14.49 4.04
CA SER A 181 -3.99 14.06 4.83
C SER A 181 -3.57 13.23 6.04
N HIS A 182 -2.62 12.31 5.83
CA HIS A 182 -2.12 11.46 6.89
C HIS A 182 -1.47 12.26 8.02
N ASP A 183 -0.69 13.28 7.67
CA ASP A 183 0.05 14.07 8.65
C ASP A 183 -0.81 15.17 9.31
N SER A 184 -1.77 15.72 8.59
CA SER A 184 -2.57 16.85 9.06
C SER A 184 -3.91 16.44 9.68
N ILE A 185 -4.55 15.40 9.15
CA ILE A 185 -5.93 15.01 9.51
C ILE A 185 -5.96 13.76 10.40
N TYR A 186 -5.17 12.73 10.06
CA TYR A 186 -5.34 11.40 10.68
C TYR A 186 -4.38 11.13 11.86
N LYS A 187 -3.32 11.91 12.06
CA LYS A 187 -2.36 11.72 13.17
C LYS A 187 -2.80 12.33 14.52
N GLY A 188 -3.90 13.07 14.57
CA GLY A 188 -4.37 13.73 15.80
C GLY A 188 -5.60 13.06 16.38
N ASP A 189 -5.69 13.00 17.72
CA ASP A 189 -6.92 12.60 18.44
C ASP A 189 -7.96 13.76 18.51
N ARG A 190 -7.74 14.85 17.76
CA ARG A 190 -8.61 16.02 17.77
C ARG A 190 -9.72 15.90 16.75
N VAL A 191 -10.93 16.19 17.18
CA VAL A 191 -12.07 16.36 16.26
C VAL A 191 -11.85 17.63 15.43
N ILE A 192 -11.76 17.46 14.11
CA ILE A 192 -11.57 18.57 13.18
C ILE A 192 -12.90 19.26 12.94
N PRO A 193 -12.97 20.60 13.05
CA PRO A 193 -14.18 21.35 12.76
C PRO A 193 -14.71 21.08 11.34
N ARG A 194 -16.04 21.03 11.21
CA ARG A 194 -16.72 20.72 9.93
C ARG A 194 -16.28 21.64 8.78
N GLU A 195 -16.07 22.92 9.09
CA GLU A 195 -15.67 23.91 8.08
C GLU A 195 -14.27 23.62 7.52
N LEU A 196 -13.33 23.22 8.38
CA LEU A 196 -11.99 22.83 7.95
C LEU A 196 -12.03 21.54 7.15
N MET A 197 -12.82 20.53 7.54
CA MET A 197 -13.00 19.31 6.75
C MET A 197 -13.62 19.60 5.39
N ARG A 198 -14.57 20.54 5.32
CA ARG A 198 -15.16 20.95 4.03
C ARG A 198 -14.13 21.61 3.11
N SER A 199 -13.31 22.52 3.64
CA SER A 199 -12.22 23.14 2.88
C SER A 199 -11.18 22.11 2.43
N TRP A 200 -10.88 21.14 3.27
CA TRP A 200 -10.01 20.03 2.94
C TRP A 200 -10.54 19.17 1.79
N ASN A 201 -11.80 18.78 1.85
CA ASN A 201 -12.45 18.01 0.80
C ASN A 201 -12.56 18.82 -0.53
N ALA A 202 -12.71 20.14 -0.45
CA ALA A 202 -12.66 20.99 -1.65
C ALA A 202 -11.29 20.95 -2.35
N LEU A 203 -10.19 20.89 -1.59
CA LEU A 203 -8.86 20.69 -2.18
C LEU A 203 -8.74 19.32 -2.84
N ALA A 204 -9.32 18.26 -2.28
CA ALA A 204 -9.36 16.96 -2.94
C ALA A 204 -10.06 17.02 -4.30
N ALA A 205 -11.19 17.72 -4.38
CA ALA A 205 -11.92 17.93 -5.65
C ALA A 205 -11.07 18.67 -6.69
N ILE A 206 -10.32 19.68 -6.27
CA ILE A 206 -9.42 20.42 -7.18
C ILE A 206 -8.33 19.49 -7.71
N LEU A 207 -7.70 18.70 -6.85
CA LEU A 207 -6.64 17.77 -7.25
C LEU A 207 -7.16 16.68 -8.18
N GLU A 208 -8.38 16.18 -7.98
CA GLU A 208 -9.02 15.22 -8.85
C GLU A 208 -9.26 15.80 -10.25
N ASN A 209 -9.79 17.02 -10.33
CA ASN A 209 -9.97 17.70 -11.62
C ASN A 209 -8.62 17.98 -12.32
N VAL A 210 -7.57 18.34 -11.59
CA VAL A 210 -6.23 18.55 -12.14
C VAL A 210 -5.66 17.25 -12.70
N ASP A 211 -5.84 16.11 -12.02
CA ASP A 211 -5.43 14.80 -12.54
C ASP A 211 -6.09 14.47 -13.89
N GLU A 212 -7.39 14.79 -14.04
CA GLU A 212 -8.10 14.61 -15.30
C GLU A 212 -7.65 15.60 -16.38
N ASP A 213 -7.40 16.85 -16.02
CA ASP A 213 -6.90 17.88 -16.94
C ASP A 213 -5.50 17.53 -17.47
N ILE A 214 -4.62 16.97 -16.64
CA ILE A 214 -3.30 16.47 -17.05
C ILE A 214 -3.46 15.43 -18.16
N VAL A 215 -4.35 14.45 -18.03
CA VAL A 215 -4.58 13.43 -19.07
C VAL A 215 -5.02 14.10 -20.37
N ARG A 216 -6.02 15.00 -20.30
CA ARG A 216 -6.52 15.73 -21.48
C ARG A 216 -5.45 16.54 -22.18
N CYS A 217 -4.64 17.29 -21.43
CA CYS A 217 -3.57 18.10 -21.99
C CYS A 217 -2.47 17.26 -22.65
N LEU A 218 -2.06 16.16 -22.02
CA LEU A 218 -1.04 15.27 -22.57
C LEU A 218 -1.55 14.59 -23.85
N ASP A 219 -2.80 14.15 -23.90
CA ASP A 219 -3.41 13.59 -25.11
C ASP A 219 -3.46 14.61 -26.26
N GLN A 220 -3.76 15.86 -25.97
CA GLN A 220 -3.73 16.93 -26.96
C GLN A 220 -2.32 17.18 -27.51
N LEU A 221 -1.32 17.21 -26.62
CA LEU A 221 0.08 17.34 -27.01
C LEU A 221 0.57 16.17 -27.86
N ASP A 222 0.20 14.94 -27.52
CA ASP A 222 0.57 13.76 -28.28
C ASP A 222 -0.11 13.75 -29.66
N ASN A 223 -1.37 14.15 -29.75
CA ASN A 223 -2.07 14.32 -31.02
C ASN A 223 -1.45 15.42 -31.89
N TYR A 224 -1.07 16.54 -31.29
CA TYR A 224 -0.34 17.60 -31.97
C TYR A 224 0.98 17.10 -32.56
N ARG A 225 1.78 16.40 -31.77
CA ARG A 225 3.08 15.84 -32.21
C ARG A 225 2.93 14.84 -33.34
N LYS A 226 1.90 13.96 -33.30
CA LYS A 226 1.62 12.99 -34.39
C LYS A 226 1.19 13.65 -35.71
N ASN A 227 0.51 14.78 -35.63
CA ASN A 227 -0.05 15.45 -36.80
C ASN A 227 0.79 16.65 -37.27
N SER A 228 1.85 17.01 -36.54
CA SER A 228 2.76 18.10 -36.94
C SER A 228 3.79 17.58 -37.94
N PRO A 229 3.93 18.21 -39.12
CA PRO A 229 4.89 17.80 -40.13
C PRO A 229 6.31 18.30 -39.79
N TYR A 230 6.97 17.71 -38.78
CA TYR A 230 8.40 17.90 -38.50
C TYR A 230 9.08 16.56 -38.35
#